data_f7181e4ddcda38c6e5b24db9907adca5
#
_entry.id   f7181e4ddcda38c6e5b24db9907adca5
#
_cell.length_a   1.000
_cell.length_b   1.000
_cell.length_c   1.000
_cell.angle_alpha   90.00
_cell.angle_beta   90.00
_cell.angle_gamma   90.00
#
_symmetry.space_group_name_H-M   'P 1'
#
loop_
_entity.id
_entity.type
_entity.pdbx_description
1 polymer ?
#
loop_
_entity_poly.entity_id
_entity_poly.type
_entity_poly.pdbx_seq_one_letter_code
_entity_poly.pdbx_strand_id
1 'polypeptide(L)'
;MTRPQYILQPVNPYFIAFSLAAAFLLNLLPWGKLPGIPDFVALVLLFWNIHQPRKVGMGIAFCLGLLMDVHNANLLGEHALAYTLLSYGAITIHRRVLWMSLGVQMFAVMPMLVGAQIVPFMVRLLMGAPFPGWGYLVSGFVEAALWPLASIVLLLPQRRPVDPDDTRPI
;
A
#
# COMPACT_ATOMS: atom_id res chain seq x y z
N MET A 1 28.96 -13.93 8.16
CA MET A 1 27.60 -14.37 7.81
C MET A 1 27.17 -13.62 6.57
N THR A 2 27.34 -14.21 5.39
CA THR A 2 26.94 -13.66 4.10
C THR A 2 25.41 -13.71 4.01
N ARG A 3 24.78 -12.55 3.93
CA ARG A 3 23.32 -12.48 3.69
C ARG A 3 23.05 -13.08 2.30
N PRO A 4 22.12 -14.02 2.15
CA PRO A 4 21.78 -14.55 0.84
C PRO A 4 21.30 -13.39 -0.06
N GLN A 5 22.02 -13.16 -1.15
CA GLN A 5 21.63 -12.19 -2.16
C GLN A 5 20.52 -12.85 -3.02
N TYR A 6 19.28 -12.46 -2.79
CA TYR A 6 18.17 -12.89 -3.64
C TYR A 6 18.12 -11.98 -4.87
N ILE A 7 18.18 -12.54 -6.04
CA ILE A 7 17.89 -11.84 -7.29
C ILE A 7 16.37 -11.73 -7.40
N LEU A 8 15.84 -10.50 -7.34
CA LEU A 8 14.41 -10.25 -7.54
C LEU A 8 14.08 -10.45 -9.02
N GLN A 9 13.21 -11.42 -9.33
CA GLN A 9 12.70 -11.61 -10.68
C GLN A 9 11.76 -10.48 -11.11
N PRO A 10 11.63 -10.24 -12.44
CA PRO A 10 10.67 -9.29 -12.95
C PRO A 10 9.25 -9.68 -12.51
N VAL A 11 8.56 -8.75 -11.86
CA VAL A 11 7.22 -8.97 -11.29
C VAL A 11 6.23 -9.29 -12.40
N ASN A 12 5.49 -10.39 -12.23
CA ASN A 12 4.39 -10.73 -13.11
C ASN A 12 3.24 -9.71 -12.92
N PRO A 13 2.76 -9.02 -13.98
CA PRO A 13 1.68 -8.06 -13.88
C PRO A 13 0.36 -8.68 -13.39
N TYR A 14 0.13 -9.96 -13.67
CA TYR A 14 -1.04 -10.68 -13.15
C TYR A 14 -1.00 -10.80 -11.62
N PHE A 15 0.18 -10.97 -11.04
CA PHE A 15 0.32 -11.01 -9.58
C PHE A 15 0.04 -9.66 -8.94
N ILE A 16 0.45 -8.55 -9.59
CA ILE A 16 0.11 -7.19 -9.14
C ILE A 16 -1.41 -7.02 -9.13
N ALA A 17 -2.06 -7.32 -10.27
CA ALA A 17 -3.52 -7.21 -10.38
C ALA A 17 -4.25 -8.09 -9.35
N PHE A 18 -3.79 -9.35 -9.17
CA PHE A 18 -4.35 -10.26 -8.19
C PHE A 18 -4.23 -9.74 -6.75
N SER A 19 -3.05 -9.22 -6.37
CA SER A 19 -2.82 -8.70 -5.02
C SER A 19 -3.65 -7.45 -4.73
N LEU A 20 -3.83 -6.56 -5.70
CA LEU A 20 -4.70 -5.39 -5.59
C LEU A 20 -6.17 -5.79 -5.50
N ALA A 21 -6.61 -6.77 -6.31
CA ALA A 21 -7.97 -7.31 -6.24
C ALA A 21 -8.22 -8.01 -4.90
N ALA A 22 -7.27 -8.79 -4.40
CA ALA A 22 -7.37 -9.44 -3.08
C ALA A 22 -7.46 -8.41 -1.95
N ALA A 23 -6.65 -7.34 -1.99
CA ALA A 23 -6.73 -6.25 -1.03
C ALA A 23 -8.09 -5.53 -1.09
N PHE A 24 -8.62 -5.30 -2.29
CA PHE A 24 -9.94 -4.73 -2.49
C PHE A 24 -11.03 -5.63 -1.88
N LEU A 25 -10.99 -6.94 -2.16
CA LEU A 25 -11.93 -7.91 -1.57
C LEU A 25 -11.82 -7.95 -0.04
N LEU A 26 -10.63 -7.81 0.53
CA LEU A 26 -10.46 -7.71 1.99
C LEU A 26 -11.14 -6.46 2.55
N ASN A 27 -11.08 -5.34 1.85
CA ASN A 27 -11.79 -4.13 2.26
C ASN A 27 -13.32 -4.25 2.13
N LEU A 28 -13.82 -5.11 1.22
CA LEU A 28 -15.26 -5.38 1.06
C LEU A 28 -15.83 -6.22 2.21
N LEU A 29 -15.00 -6.90 3.00
CA LEU A 29 -15.48 -7.71 4.10
C LEU A 29 -16.15 -6.82 5.17
N PRO A 30 -17.27 -7.26 5.75
CA PRO A 30 -17.98 -6.53 6.78
C PRO A 30 -17.26 -6.63 8.13
N TRP A 31 -16.17 -5.88 8.29
CA TRP A 31 -15.38 -5.84 9.52
C TRP A 31 -16.12 -5.18 10.69
N GLY A 32 -17.33 -4.71 10.48
CA GLY A 32 -18.11 -3.99 11.46
C GLY A 32 -17.58 -2.58 11.73
N LYS A 33 -17.97 -2.02 12.89
CA LYS A 33 -17.54 -0.67 13.31
C LYS A 33 -16.31 -0.72 14.23
N LEU A 34 -15.40 -1.66 14.00
CA LEU A 34 -14.18 -1.73 14.80
C LEU A 34 -13.27 -0.53 14.46
N PRO A 35 -12.85 0.26 15.44
CA PRO A 35 -11.89 1.33 15.21
C PRO A 35 -10.52 0.74 14.82
N GLY A 36 -9.86 1.35 13.84
CA GLY A 36 -8.50 0.93 13.46
C GLY A 36 -8.42 -0.21 12.44
N ILE A 37 -9.49 -0.48 11.69
CA ILE A 37 -9.43 -1.41 10.56
C ILE A 37 -8.50 -0.84 9.50
N PRO A 38 -7.45 -1.59 9.09
CA PRO A 38 -6.50 -1.11 8.08
C PRO A 38 -7.16 -1.06 6.70
N ASP A 39 -6.76 -0.07 5.91
CA ASP A 39 -7.08 -0.01 4.48
C ASP A 39 -6.06 -0.86 3.71
N PHE A 40 -6.43 -2.11 3.42
CA PHE A 40 -5.58 -3.05 2.70
C PHE A 40 -5.26 -2.58 1.28
N VAL A 41 -6.18 -1.84 0.62
CA VAL A 41 -5.94 -1.28 -0.72
C VAL A 41 -4.86 -0.21 -0.65
N ALA A 42 -4.93 0.72 0.30
CA ALA A 42 -3.90 1.74 0.50
C ALA A 42 -2.53 1.11 0.76
N LEU A 43 -2.48 0.07 1.60
CA LEU A 43 -1.24 -0.63 1.95
C LEU A 43 -0.59 -1.33 0.75
N VAL A 44 -1.37 -2.13 -0.01
CA VAL A 44 -0.86 -2.87 -1.18
C VAL A 44 -0.55 -1.93 -2.35
N LEU A 45 -1.36 -0.89 -2.53
CA LEU A 45 -1.13 0.16 -3.51
C LEU A 45 0.19 0.89 -3.24
N LEU A 46 0.43 1.30 -1.99
CA LEU A 46 1.68 1.93 -1.57
C LEU A 46 2.88 1.01 -1.85
N PHE A 47 2.76 -0.27 -1.51
CA PHE A 47 3.81 -1.26 -1.75
C PHE A 47 4.19 -1.31 -3.24
N TRP A 48 3.21 -1.45 -4.13
CA TRP A 48 3.49 -1.54 -5.57
C TRP A 48 3.99 -0.22 -6.16
N ASN A 49 3.52 0.93 -5.69
CA ASN A 49 4.04 2.23 -6.12
C ASN A 49 5.51 2.45 -5.72
N ILE A 50 5.96 1.86 -4.59
CA ILE A 50 7.37 1.89 -4.19
C ILE A 50 8.20 0.90 -5.00
N HIS A 51 7.71 -0.34 -5.21
CA HIS A 51 8.49 -1.41 -5.86
C HIS A 51 8.37 -1.39 -7.40
N GLN A 52 7.22 -1.01 -7.95
CA GLN A 52 6.94 -1.04 -9.39
C GLN A 52 6.21 0.24 -9.86
N PRO A 53 6.80 1.45 -9.68
CA PRO A 53 6.14 2.72 -9.97
C PRO A 53 5.74 2.89 -11.44
N ARG A 54 6.39 2.15 -12.36
CA ARG A 54 6.06 2.19 -13.79
C ARG A 54 4.84 1.35 -14.16
N LYS A 55 4.51 0.33 -13.35
CA LYS A 55 3.37 -0.58 -13.60
C LYS A 55 2.12 -0.15 -12.84
N VAL A 56 2.30 0.36 -11.63
CA VAL A 56 1.21 0.82 -10.77
C VAL A 56 1.42 2.31 -10.52
N GLY A 57 0.74 3.12 -11.29
CA GLY A 57 0.84 4.58 -11.22
C GLY A 57 -0.42 5.22 -10.63
N MET A 58 -0.43 6.56 -10.63
CA MET A 58 -1.55 7.37 -10.10
C MET A 58 -2.90 7.05 -10.75
N GLY A 59 -2.94 6.62 -12.04
CA GLY A 59 -4.19 6.25 -12.71
C GLY A 59 -4.87 5.04 -12.08
N ILE A 60 -4.09 3.98 -11.76
CA ILE A 60 -4.63 2.80 -11.06
C ILE A 60 -5.09 3.18 -9.66
N ALA A 61 -4.33 4.03 -8.96
CA ALA A 61 -4.69 4.54 -7.65
C ALA A 61 -6.02 5.30 -7.68
N PHE A 62 -6.21 6.18 -8.65
CA PHE A 62 -7.43 6.93 -8.84
C PHE A 62 -8.63 6.02 -9.10
N CYS A 63 -8.51 5.05 -10.01
CA CYS A 63 -9.58 4.09 -10.30
C CYS A 63 -9.96 3.24 -9.08
N LEU A 64 -8.97 2.73 -8.33
CA LEU A 64 -9.22 1.96 -7.10
C LEU A 64 -9.89 2.83 -6.04
N GLY A 65 -9.49 4.09 -5.91
CA GLY A 65 -10.13 5.04 -5.00
C GLY A 65 -11.59 5.31 -5.35
N LEU A 66 -11.90 5.49 -6.64
CA LEU A 66 -13.31 5.62 -7.08
C LEU A 66 -14.13 4.37 -6.76
N LEU A 67 -13.57 3.18 -6.96
CA LEU A 67 -14.26 1.94 -6.61
C LEU A 67 -14.53 1.85 -5.09
N MET A 68 -13.59 2.30 -4.26
CA MET A 68 -13.79 2.38 -2.80
C MET A 68 -14.85 3.41 -2.42
N ASP A 69 -14.89 4.56 -3.09
CA ASP A 69 -15.91 5.59 -2.84
C ASP A 69 -17.31 5.06 -3.15
N VAL A 70 -17.46 4.34 -4.26
CA VAL A 70 -18.75 3.71 -4.64
C VAL A 70 -19.15 2.64 -3.62
N HIS A 71 -18.20 1.80 -3.19
CA HIS A 71 -18.47 0.74 -2.22
C HIS A 71 -18.94 1.29 -0.87
N ASN A 72 -18.24 2.30 -0.36
CA ASN A 72 -18.51 2.90 0.94
C ASN A 72 -19.70 3.87 0.93
N ALA A 73 -20.32 4.09 -0.23
CA ALA A 73 -21.35 5.12 -0.45
C ALA A 73 -20.90 6.51 0.06
N ASN A 74 -19.61 6.79 -0.10
CA ASN A 74 -18.98 8.06 0.24
C ASN A 74 -19.12 9.08 -0.90
N LEU A 75 -18.63 10.30 -0.64
CA LEU A 75 -18.46 11.30 -1.68
C LEU A 75 -17.48 10.79 -2.74
N LEU A 76 -17.94 10.76 -3.99
CA LEU A 76 -17.08 10.38 -5.11
C LEU A 76 -15.85 11.29 -5.19
N GLY A 77 -14.68 10.70 -5.19
CA GLY A 77 -13.40 11.41 -5.24
C GLY A 77 -12.65 11.48 -3.91
N GLU A 78 -13.28 11.10 -2.80
CA GLU A 78 -12.69 11.14 -1.45
C GLU A 78 -11.47 10.19 -1.35
N HIS A 79 -11.67 8.88 -1.59
CA HIS A 79 -10.58 7.90 -1.64
C HIS A 79 -9.76 8.01 -2.93
N ALA A 80 -10.38 8.42 -4.05
CA ALA A 80 -9.66 8.64 -5.28
C ALA A 80 -8.57 9.71 -5.12
N LEU A 81 -8.87 10.81 -4.44
CA LEU A 81 -7.89 11.85 -4.12
C LEU A 81 -6.81 11.32 -3.17
N ALA A 82 -7.22 10.64 -2.09
CA ALA A 82 -6.31 10.08 -1.09
C ALA A 82 -5.29 9.10 -1.72
N TYR A 83 -5.76 8.15 -2.51
CA TYR A 83 -4.90 7.15 -3.14
C TYR A 83 -4.01 7.74 -4.23
N THR A 84 -4.50 8.75 -4.94
CA THR A 84 -3.67 9.47 -5.94
C THR A 84 -2.53 10.22 -5.28
N LEU A 85 -2.80 10.93 -4.18
CA LEU A 85 -1.76 11.63 -3.40
C LEU A 85 -0.78 10.64 -2.75
N LEU A 86 -1.28 9.52 -2.21
CA LEU A 86 -0.47 8.43 -1.67
C LEU A 86 0.47 7.87 -2.73
N SER A 87 -0.06 7.61 -3.93
CA SER A 87 0.69 7.11 -5.07
C SER A 87 1.77 8.11 -5.54
N TYR A 88 1.41 9.38 -5.65
CA TYR A 88 2.36 10.44 -5.99
C TYR A 88 3.52 10.52 -4.98
N GLY A 89 3.20 10.56 -3.70
CA GLY A 89 4.20 10.56 -2.64
C GLY A 89 5.10 9.32 -2.69
N ALA A 90 4.51 8.13 -2.86
CA ALA A 90 5.23 6.86 -2.99
C ALA A 90 6.22 6.87 -4.15
N ILE A 91 5.78 7.31 -5.33
CA ILE A 91 6.62 7.40 -6.52
C ILE A 91 7.77 8.40 -6.31
N THR A 92 7.54 9.48 -5.58
CA THR A 92 8.58 10.49 -5.32
C THR A 92 9.68 9.96 -4.41
N ILE A 93 9.33 9.18 -3.38
CA ILE A 93 10.29 8.71 -2.38
C ILE A 93 10.75 7.25 -2.57
N HIS A 94 10.23 6.51 -3.58
CA HIS A 94 10.43 5.07 -3.75
C HIS A 94 11.90 4.65 -3.65
N ARG A 95 12.82 5.39 -4.28
CA ARG A 95 14.26 5.09 -4.25
C ARG A 95 14.83 5.12 -2.84
N ARG A 96 14.45 6.13 -2.04
CA ARG A 96 14.95 6.28 -0.66
C ARG A 96 14.43 5.14 0.21
N VAL A 97 13.16 4.81 0.09
CA VAL A 97 12.54 3.74 0.89
C VAL A 97 13.17 2.38 0.59
N LEU A 98 13.45 2.06 -0.67
CA LEU A 98 14.06 0.78 -1.06
C LEU A 98 15.47 0.57 -0.51
N TRP A 99 16.20 1.64 -0.18
CA TRP A 99 17.53 1.56 0.45
C TRP A 99 17.48 1.33 1.96
N MET A 100 16.32 1.50 2.58
CA MET A 100 16.16 1.35 4.02
C MET A 100 15.90 -0.11 4.41
N SER A 101 16.25 -0.49 5.64
CA SER A 101 15.84 -1.78 6.20
C SER A 101 14.33 -1.80 6.44
N LEU A 102 13.69 -2.97 6.41
CA LEU A 102 12.23 -3.13 6.55
C LEU A 102 11.66 -2.41 7.76
N GLY A 103 12.35 -2.43 8.91
CA GLY A 103 11.92 -1.72 10.10
C GLY A 103 11.94 -0.19 9.94
N VAL A 104 12.94 0.35 9.24
CA VAL A 104 13.02 1.79 8.96
C VAL A 104 12.01 2.19 7.90
N GLN A 105 11.74 1.31 6.91
CA GLN A 105 10.69 1.53 5.92
C GLN A 105 9.32 1.76 6.58
N MET A 106 8.98 1.00 7.62
CA MET A 106 7.74 1.15 8.37
C MET A 106 7.55 2.61 8.86
N PHE A 107 8.60 3.21 9.42
CA PHE A 107 8.56 4.61 9.86
C PHE A 107 8.52 5.61 8.69
N ALA A 108 9.15 5.27 7.57
CA ALA A 108 9.14 6.13 6.38
C ALA A 108 7.78 6.14 5.67
N VAL A 109 7.04 5.01 5.66
CA VAL A 109 5.73 4.90 5.03
C VAL A 109 4.57 5.34 5.94
N MET A 110 4.78 5.33 7.27
CA MET A 110 3.77 5.71 8.25
C MET A 110 3.14 7.08 7.97
N PRO A 111 3.89 8.18 7.77
CA PRO A 111 3.28 9.48 7.50
C PRO A 111 2.47 9.50 6.20
N MET A 112 2.79 8.65 5.24
CA MET A 112 2.05 8.54 3.98
C MET A 112 0.71 7.84 4.18
N LEU A 113 0.69 6.73 4.93
CA LEU A 113 -0.53 5.99 5.24
C LEU A 113 -1.46 6.81 6.14
N VAL A 114 -0.92 7.45 7.17
CA VAL A 114 -1.68 8.39 8.00
C VAL A 114 -2.21 9.56 7.17
N GLY A 115 -1.39 10.10 6.26
CA GLY A 115 -1.80 11.15 5.33
C GLY A 115 -2.94 10.72 4.41
N ALA A 116 -2.92 9.49 3.91
CA ALA A 116 -4.01 8.93 3.11
C ALA A 116 -5.33 8.85 3.89
N GLN A 117 -5.29 8.68 5.21
CA GLN A 117 -6.47 8.73 6.07
C GLN A 117 -6.92 10.17 6.38
N ILE A 118 -5.97 11.10 6.48
CA ILE A 118 -6.29 12.52 6.75
C ILE A 118 -7.05 13.16 5.57
N VAL A 119 -6.74 12.79 4.33
CA VAL A 119 -7.40 13.38 3.14
C VAL A 119 -8.92 13.15 3.14
N PRO A 120 -9.43 11.90 3.23
CA PRO A 120 -10.87 11.67 3.32
C PRO A 120 -11.48 12.33 4.55
N PHE A 121 -10.78 12.30 5.68
CA PHE A 121 -11.20 12.96 6.90
C PHE A 121 -11.42 14.47 6.70
N MET A 122 -10.48 15.16 6.06
CA MET A 122 -10.60 16.60 5.77
C MET A 122 -11.74 16.90 4.81
N VAL A 123 -11.91 16.09 3.74
CA VAL A 123 -13.02 16.24 2.79
C VAL A 123 -14.36 16.13 3.52
N ARG A 124 -14.54 15.15 4.39
CA ARG A 124 -15.76 14.96 5.19
C ARG A 124 -16.05 16.15 6.09
N LEU A 125 -15.04 16.66 6.80
CA LEU A 125 -15.22 17.82 7.66
C LEU A 125 -15.63 19.08 6.87
N LEU A 126 -15.02 19.31 5.71
CA LEU A 126 -15.37 20.44 4.83
C LEU A 126 -16.81 20.34 4.31
N MET A 127 -17.32 19.13 4.15
CA MET A 127 -18.70 18.86 3.72
C MET A 127 -19.71 18.86 4.89
N GLY A 128 -19.27 19.18 6.12
CA GLY A 128 -20.14 19.24 7.29
C GLY A 128 -20.54 17.87 7.86
N ALA A 129 -19.82 16.80 7.49
CA ALA A 129 -20.07 15.49 8.07
C ALA A 129 -19.63 15.43 9.56
N PRO A 130 -20.28 14.62 10.39
CA PRO A 130 -19.90 14.47 11.78
C PRO A 130 -18.51 13.85 11.91
N PHE A 131 -17.81 14.22 12.97
CA PHE A 131 -16.47 13.70 13.27
C PHE A 131 -16.49 12.15 13.43
N PRO A 132 -15.76 11.39 12.61
CA PRO A 132 -15.81 9.92 12.62
C PRO A 132 -15.11 9.30 13.85
N GLY A 133 -14.48 10.12 14.68
CA GLY A 133 -13.75 9.68 15.88
C GLY A 133 -12.26 9.44 15.63
N TRP A 134 -11.50 9.42 16.71
CA TRP A 134 -10.03 9.22 16.69
C TRP A 134 -9.61 7.85 16.16
N GLY A 135 -10.49 6.84 16.27
CA GLY A 135 -10.25 5.50 15.76
C GLY A 135 -9.97 5.45 14.26
N TYR A 136 -10.46 6.43 13.52
CA TYR A 136 -10.22 6.54 12.09
C TYR A 136 -8.73 6.79 11.77
N LEU A 137 -8.05 7.62 12.54
CA LEU A 137 -6.62 7.88 12.37
C LEU A 137 -5.73 6.72 12.84
N VAL A 138 -6.23 5.89 13.75
CA VAL A 138 -5.49 4.72 14.25
C VAL A 138 -5.24 3.71 13.13
N SER A 139 -6.14 3.61 12.15
CA SER A 139 -5.96 2.69 11.00
C SER A 139 -4.65 2.92 10.27
N GLY A 140 -4.24 4.15 10.02
CA GLY A 140 -2.96 4.46 9.37
C GLY A 140 -1.73 3.96 10.12
N PHE A 141 -1.77 3.96 11.46
CA PHE A 141 -0.70 3.38 12.28
C PHE A 141 -0.71 1.85 12.23
N VAL A 142 -1.89 1.23 12.24
CA VAL A 142 -2.04 -0.22 12.07
C VAL A 142 -1.52 -0.66 10.69
N GLU A 143 -1.85 0.07 9.64
CA GLU A 143 -1.34 -0.15 8.29
C GLU A 143 0.19 -0.09 8.25
N ALA A 144 0.79 0.93 8.87
CA ALA A 144 2.24 1.05 8.97
C ALA A 144 2.86 -0.11 9.73
N ALA A 145 2.23 -0.58 10.80
CA ALA A 145 2.67 -1.77 11.54
C ALA A 145 2.57 -3.06 10.72
N LEU A 146 1.60 -3.15 9.81
CA LEU A 146 1.45 -4.26 8.87
C LEU A 146 2.42 -4.20 7.69
N TRP A 147 3.10 -3.08 7.46
CA TRP A 147 4.02 -2.90 6.33
C TRP A 147 5.09 -4.00 6.19
N PRO A 148 5.83 -4.41 7.26
CA PRO A 148 6.83 -5.46 7.13
C PRO A 148 6.22 -6.79 6.71
N LEU A 149 5.06 -7.15 7.26
CA LEU A 149 4.33 -8.37 6.92
C LEU A 149 3.88 -8.36 5.46
N ALA A 150 3.24 -7.27 5.03
CA ALA A 150 2.81 -7.08 3.65
C ALA A 150 4.00 -7.16 2.69
N SER A 151 5.13 -6.52 3.03
CA SER A 151 6.35 -6.55 2.21
C SER A 151 6.91 -7.96 2.08
N ILE A 152 6.95 -8.74 3.16
CA ILE A 152 7.40 -10.13 3.12
C ILE A 152 6.50 -10.96 2.22
N VAL A 153 5.18 -10.89 2.42
CA VAL A 153 4.18 -11.69 1.67
C VAL A 153 4.21 -11.34 0.17
N LEU A 154 4.24 -10.06 -0.17
CA LEU A 154 4.21 -9.61 -1.57
C LEU A 154 5.54 -9.84 -2.30
N LEU A 155 6.66 -9.96 -1.57
CA LEU A 155 7.95 -10.29 -2.16
C LEU A 155 8.20 -11.81 -2.24
N LEU A 156 7.46 -12.65 -1.52
CA LEU A 156 7.65 -14.11 -1.52
C LEU A 156 7.71 -14.71 -2.93
N PRO A 157 6.78 -14.41 -3.85
CA PRO A 157 6.79 -15.00 -5.19
C PRO A 157 7.97 -14.56 -6.07
N GLN A 158 8.65 -13.46 -5.67
CA GLN A 158 9.74 -12.87 -6.43
C GLN A 158 11.12 -13.32 -5.95
N ARG A 159 11.18 -14.00 -4.80
CA ARG A 159 12.42 -14.51 -4.22
C ARG A 159 12.74 -15.87 -4.80
N ARG A 160 13.73 -15.96 -5.72
CA ARG A 160 14.35 -17.23 -6.05
C ARG A 160 15.63 -17.43 -5.25
N PRO A 161 15.92 -18.65 -4.76
CA PRO A 161 17.25 -18.97 -4.29
C PRO A 161 18.23 -18.81 -5.46
N VAL A 162 19.41 -18.27 -5.19
CA VAL A 162 20.51 -18.21 -6.16
C VAL A 162 20.90 -19.65 -6.46
N ASP A 163 20.86 -20.05 -7.74
CA ASP A 163 21.29 -21.37 -8.17
C ASP A 163 22.83 -21.45 -7.98
N PRO A 164 23.36 -22.42 -7.22
CA PRO A 164 24.81 -22.52 -6.99
C PRO A 164 25.58 -22.77 -8.27
N ASP A 165 24.96 -23.21 -9.37
CA ASP A 165 25.62 -23.42 -10.66
C ASP A 165 25.82 -22.10 -11.44
N ASP A 166 25.04 -21.05 -11.19
CA ASP A 166 25.22 -19.73 -11.85
C ASP A 166 26.51 -19.00 -11.40
N THR A 167 27.15 -19.47 -10.34
CA THR A 167 28.37 -18.86 -9.77
C THR A 167 29.64 -19.61 -10.09
N ARG A 168 29.61 -20.67 -10.92
CA ARG A 168 30.81 -21.37 -11.37
C ARG A 168 31.50 -20.55 -12.47
N PRO A 169 32.73 -20.07 -12.28
CA PRO A 169 33.52 -19.51 -13.36
C PRO A 169 33.78 -20.61 -14.38
N ILE A 170 33.57 -20.31 -15.66
CA ILE A 170 33.89 -21.14 -16.82
C ILE A 170 35.42 -21.25 -16.94
#